data_e61515b05eac488fc1c1744eb72b21c0
#
_entry.id   e61515b05eac488fc1c1744eb72b21c0
#
_cell.length_a   1.000
_cell.length_b   1.000
_cell.length_c   1.000
_cell.angle_alpha   90.00
_cell.angle_beta   90.00
_cell.angle_gamma   90.00
#
_symmetry.space_group_name_H-M   'P 1'
#
loop_
_entity.id
_entity.type
_entity.pdbx_description
1 polymer ?
#
loop_
_entity_poly.entity_id
_entity_poly.type
_entity_poly.pdbx_seq_one_letter_code
_entity_poly.pdbx_strand_id
1 'polypeptide(L)'
;MGSSSEHAPLPIPAETTDLRSGPPLHGACAPLQDLVGVWRGAGEVDYPSIEGPYRFGQQVTIAHDGRPFLRHEARAWLLDAEGNVLRPAAWETGWWRPQPDGSLELLISHCTGILELFYGTASPQRWELATDTVVRAATAKDVEAAQRSYALDADGALHYAESRAMVGLPMTPHVTARLQRL
;
A
#
# COMPACT_ATOMS: atom_id res chain seq x y z
N MET A 1 30.84 11.17 31.94
CA MET A 1 29.64 12.01 31.71
C MET A 1 29.45 12.12 30.23
N GLY A 2 28.62 11.23 29.68
CA GLY A 2 28.27 11.24 28.24
C GLY A 2 27.14 12.23 28.02
N SER A 3 27.43 13.32 27.30
CA SER A 3 26.43 14.22 26.78
C SER A 3 25.61 13.47 25.72
N SER A 4 24.40 13.02 26.06
CA SER A 4 23.41 12.67 25.06
C SER A 4 23.06 13.95 24.32
N SER A 5 23.54 14.09 23.07
CA SER A 5 23.06 15.13 22.18
C SER A 5 21.61 14.76 21.81
N GLU A 6 20.65 15.25 22.61
CA GLU A 6 19.25 15.26 22.17
C GLU A 6 19.20 16.18 20.95
N HIS A 7 19.05 15.58 19.79
CA HIS A 7 18.75 16.34 18.56
C HIS A 7 17.40 17.02 18.74
N ALA A 8 17.33 18.30 18.38
CA ALA A 8 16.05 19.01 18.35
C ALA A 8 15.03 18.22 17.51
N PRO A 9 13.76 18.19 17.89
CA PRO A 9 12.72 17.55 17.09
C PRO A 9 12.68 18.17 15.68
N LEU A 10 12.25 17.37 14.70
CA LEU A 10 12.08 17.87 13.34
C LEU A 10 11.15 19.09 13.34
N PRO A 11 11.50 20.20 12.62
CA PRO A 11 10.71 21.44 12.59
C PRO A 11 9.50 21.35 11.64
N ILE A 12 8.90 20.18 11.53
CA ILE A 12 7.73 19.89 10.69
C ILE A 12 6.73 19.07 11.50
N PRO A 13 5.42 19.11 11.17
CA PRO A 13 4.43 18.28 11.84
C PRO A 13 4.79 16.81 11.76
N ALA A 14 4.57 16.09 12.86
CA ALA A 14 4.65 14.63 12.85
C ALA A 14 3.51 14.04 11.99
N GLU A 15 3.79 12.97 11.28
CA GLU A 15 2.73 12.24 10.57
C GLU A 15 1.80 11.54 11.57
N THR A 16 0.54 11.36 11.15
CA THR A 16 -0.48 10.64 11.92
C THR A 16 -1.26 9.68 11.05
N THR A 17 -1.72 8.61 11.66
CA THR A 17 -2.69 7.66 11.12
C THR A 17 -4.10 7.85 11.72
N ASP A 18 -4.28 8.86 12.57
CA ASP A 18 -5.55 9.16 13.25
C ASP A 18 -6.03 10.56 12.86
N LEU A 19 -7.13 10.63 12.11
CA LEU A 19 -7.75 11.89 11.67
C LEU A 19 -8.22 12.80 12.83
N ARG A 20 -8.31 12.26 14.07
CA ARG A 20 -8.72 12.99 15.27
C ARG A 20 -7.53 13.63 16.00
N SER A 21 -6.30 13.33 15.58
CA SER A 21 -5.07 13.81 16.23
C SER A 21 -4.04 14.27 15.22
N GLY A 22 -3.13 15.16 15.66
CA GLY A 22 -2.11 15.70 14.79
C GLY A 22 -2.59 16.85 13.89
N PRO A 23 -1.91 17.15 12.77
CA PRO A 23 -2.32 18.18 11.85
C PRO A 23 -3.65 17.82 11.17
N PRO A 24 -4.49 18.81 10.78
CA PRO A 24 -5.69 18.53 10.01
C PRO A 24 -5.34 17.92 8.65
N LEU A 25 -6.18 16.99 8.17
CA LEU A 25 -6.03 16.43 6.83
C LEU A 25 -6.17 17.54 5.78
N HIS A 26 -5.25 17.58 4.81
CA HIS A 26 -5.34 18.54 3.70
C HIS A 26 -6.60 18.30 2.87
N GLY A 27 -7.32 19.37 2.48
CA GLY A 27 -8.59 19.25 1.75
C GLY A 27 -8.50 18.46 0.43
N ALA A 28 -7.36 18.53 -0.27
CA ALA A 28 -7.14 17.70 -1.46
C ALA A 28 -7.17 16.19 -1.17
N CYS A 29 -6.85 15.77 0.06
CA CYS A 29 -6.84 14.36 0.46
C CYS A 29 -8.24 13.84 0.88
N ALA A 30 -9.30 14.65 0.81
CA ALA A 30 -10.66 14.23 1.17
C ALA A 30 -11.10 12.93 0.46
N PRO A 31 -10.81 12.69 -0.83
CA PRO A 31 -11.15 11.41 -1.48
C PRO A 31 -10.45 10.18 -0.92
N LEU A 32 -9.38 10.36 -0.14
CA LEU A 32 -8.55 9.32 0.46
C LEU A 32 -8.71 9.22 1.98
N GLN A 33 -9.56 10.04 2.61
CA GLN A 33 -9.66 10.14 4.07
C GLN A 33 -9.97 8.79 4.72
N ASP A 34 -10.82 7.98 4.10
CA ASP A 34 -11.22 6.69 4.64
C ASP A 34 -10.09 5.63 4.59
N LEU A 35 -9.03 5.87 3.80
CA LEU A 35 -7.84 5.02 3.79
C LEU A 35 -6.89 5.33 4.95
N VAL A 36 -6.90 6.55 5.50
CA VAL A 36 -5.97 6.94 6.58
C VAL A 36 -6.16 6.03 7.78
N GLY A 37 -5.09 5.38 8.20
CA GLY A 37 -5.14 4.42 9.31
C GLY A 37 -4.05 3.36 9.25
N VAL A 38 -4.10 2.45 10.20
CA VAL A 38 -3.34 1.22 10.22
C VAL A 38 -4.30 0.06 10.00
N TRP A 39 -4.04 -0.73 8.98
CA TRP A 39 -4.86 -1.83 8.53
C TRP A 39 -4.08 -3.13 8.65
N ARG A 40 -4.63 -4.17 9.25
CA ARG A 40 -3.96 -5.45 9.40
C ARG A 40 -4.91 -6.61 9.15
N GLY A 41 -4.42 -7.65 8.49
CA GLY A 41 -5.19 -8.86 8.22
C GLY A 41 -4.39 -9.88 7.43
N ALA A 42 -5.11 -10.72 6.70
CA ALA A 42 -4.51 -11.79 5.92
C ALA A 42 -5.09 -11.83 4.50
N GLY A 43 -4.40 -12.52 3.65
CA GLY A 43 -4.75 -12.70 2.25
C GLY A 43 -4.11 -13.92 1.63
N GLU A 44 -4.28 -14.02 0.34
CA GLU A 44 -3.75 -15.10 -0.49
C GLU A 44 -2.98 -14.51 -1.68
N VAL A 45 -1.90 -15.18 -2.04
CA VAL A 45 -1.13 -14.98 -3.26
C VAL A 45 -1.34 -16.22 -4.12
N ASP A 46 -1.87 -16.03 -5.31
CA ASP A 46 -2.03 -17.11 -6.28
C ASP A 46 -1.84 -16.58 -7.70
N TYR A 47 -0.89 -17.17 -8.43
CA TYR A 47 -0.65 -16.87 -9.84
C TYR A 47 0.06 -18.03 -10.54
N PRO A 48 -0.07 -18.17 -11.88
CA PRO A 48 0.29 -19.42 -12.59
C PRO A 48 1.74 -19.87 -12.48
N SER A 49 2.69 -19.02 -12.09
CA SER A 49 4.12 -19.37 -12.00
C SER A 49 4.57 -19.81 -10.60
N ILE A 50 3.65 -20.04 -9.65
CA ILE A 50 3.96 -20.60 -8.32
C ILE A 50 3.37 -22.01 -8.16
N GLU A 51 3.96 -22.81 -7.27
CA GLU A 51 3.53 -24.21 -7.06
C GLU A 51 2.14 -24.35 -6.41
N GLY A 52 1.56 -23.24 -5.94
CA GLY A 52 0.23 -23.20 -5.33
C GLY A 52 0.03 -21.92 -4.52
N PRO A 53 -1.18 -21.67 -4.03
CA PRO A 53 -1.50 -20.47 -3.29
C PRO A 53 -0.74 -20.43 -1.96
N TYR A 54 -0.26 -19.23 -1.61
CA TYR A 54 0.35 -18.95 -0.31
C TYR A 54 -0.55 -18.05 0.50
N ARG A 55 -0.70 -18.37 1.78
CA ARG A 55 -1.32 -17.44 2.73
C ARG A 55 -0.27 -16.44 3.23
N PHE A 56 -0.70 -15.19 3.40
CA PHE A 56 0.15 -14.15 3.95
C PHE A 56 -0.62 -13.26 4.93
N GLY A 57 0.09 -12.69 5.89
CA GLY A 57 -0.39 -11.57 6.68
C GLY A 57 0.13 -10.26 6.10
N GLN A 58 -0.64 -9.19 6.24
CA GLN A 58 -0.27 -7.87 5.78
C GLN A 58 -0.68 -6.79 6.77
N GLN A 59 0.18 -5.78 6.90
CA GLN A 59 -0.17 -4.50 7.50
C GLN A 59 0.04 -3.40 6.46
N VAL A 60 -0.99 -2.59 6.26
CA VAL A 60 -0.93 -1.36 5.46
C VAL A 60 -1.07 -0.18 6.42
N THR A 61 -0.16 0.79 6.31
CA THR A 61 -0.16 2.03 7.08
C THR A 61 -0.30 3.20 6.11
N ILE A 62 -1.36 3.97 6.24
CA ILE A 62 -1.59 5.18 5.45
C ILE A 62 -1.67 6.36 6.41
N ALA A 63 -0.70 7.27 6.29
CA ALA A 63 -0.48 8.39 7.20
C ALA A 63 -0.45 9.74 6.46
N HIS A 64 -0.70 10.82 7.18
CA HIS A 64 -0.55 12.19 6.67
C HIS A 64 0.12 13.10 7.70
N ASP A 65 0.62 14.24 7.22
CA ASP A 65 1.21 15.29 8.03
C ASP A 65 0.62 16.69 7.72
N GLY A 66 -0.58 16.72 7.12
CA GLY A 66 -1.29 17.92 6.71
C GLY A 66 -0.94 18.43 5.30
N ARG A 67 0.01 17.80 4.58
CA ARG A 67 0.32 18.13 3.19
C ARG A 67 -0.64 17.45 2.21
N PRO A 68 -0.69 17.84 0.92
CA PRO A 68 -1.67 17.35 -0.06
C PRO A 68 -1.32 15.95 -0.62
N PHE A 69 -0.87 15.04 0.21
CA PHE A 69 -0.57 13.65 -0.12
C PHE A 69 -0.59 12.78 1.14
N LEU A 70 -0.73 11.46 0.97
CA LEU A 70 -0.62 10.50 2.07
C LEU A 70 0.60 9.60 1.86
N ARG A 71 1.30 9.27 2.94
CA ARG A 71 2.34 8.23 2.94
C ARG A 71 1.68 6.86 2.95
N HIS A 72 2.20 5.96 2.15
CA HIS A 72 1.85 4.55 2.08
C HIS A 72 3.00 3.70 2.57
N GLU A 73 2.74 2.73 3.42
CA GLU A 73 3.66 1.64 3.72
C GLU A 73 2.85 0.34 3.83
N ALA A 74 3.31 -0.72 3.17
CA ALA A 74 2.76 -2.05 3.38
C ALA A 74 3.88 -3.05 3.66
N ARG A 75 3.65 -3.91 4.64
CA ARG A 75 4.54 -5.01 5.03
C ARG A 75 3.76 -6.30 5.03
N ALA A 76 4.33 -7.33 4.42
CA ALA A 76 3.74 -8.65 4.36
C ALA A 76 4.70 -9.71 4.93
N TRP A 77 4.12 -10.80 5.39
CA TRP A 77 4.82 -11.98 5.88
C TRP A 77 4.08 -13.24 5.47
N LEU A 78 4.81 -14.32 5.19
CA LEU A 78 4.19 -15.61 4.87
C LEU A 78 3.65 -16.29 6.12
N LEU A 79 2.56 -17.01 5.97
CA LEU A 79 1.89 -17.79 7.01
C LEU A 79 1.92 -19.28 6.64
N ASP A 80 2.03 -20.12 7.68
CA ASP A 80 1.77 -21.57 7.54
C ASP A 80 0.25 -21.87 7.51
N ALA A 81 -0.09 -23.16 7.44
CA ALA A 81 -1.48 -23.61 7.41
C ALA A 81 -2.24 -23.25 8.71
N GLU A 82 -1.54 -23.20 9.83
CA GLU A 82 -2.06 -22.88 11.17
C GLU A 82 -2.16 -21.35 11.40
N GLY A 83 -1.57 -20.53 10.49
CA GLY A 83 -1.57 -19.07 10.58
C GLY A 83 -0.38 -18.49 11.34
N ASN A 84 0.65 -19.29 11.65
CA ASN A 84 1.87 -18.79 12.27
C ASN A 84 2.76 -18.09 11.25
N VAL A 85 3.53 -17.11 11.70
CA VAL A 85 4.47 -16.38 10.85
C VAL A 85 5.67 -17.26 10.51
N LEU A 86 5.87 -17.50 9.21
CA LEU A 86 7.03 -18.23 8.70
C LEU A 86 8.24 -17.32 8.50
N ARG A 87 8.05 -16.20 7.77
CA ARG A 87 9.11 -15.24 7.46
C ARG A 87 8.56 -13.93 6.89
N PRO A 88 9.33 -12.83 6.96
CA PRO A 88 9.03 -11.62 6.18
C PRO A 88 8.96 -11.93 4.67
N ALA A 89 8.09 -11.21 3.97
CA ALA A 89 7.90 -11.33 2.52
C ALA A 89 8.09 -9.97 1.82
N ALA A 90 7.01 -9.28 1.47
CA ALA A 90 7.09 -8.02 0.75
C ALA A 90 7.15 -6.81 1.70
N TRP A 91 7.83 -5.77 1.24
CA TRP A 91 7.78 -4.44 1.83
C TRP A 91 7.73 -3.41 0.70
N GLU A 92 6.74 -2.53 0.76
CA GLU A 92 6.58 -1.42 -0.16
C GLU A 92 6.34 -0.12 0.59
N THR A 93 6.79 0.97 -0.02
CA THR A 93 6.57 2.34 0.48
C THR A 93 6.20 3.26 -0.66
N GLY A 94 5.47 4.32 -0.38
CA GLY A 94 5.08 5.24 -1.43
C GLY A 94 4.17 6.38 -0.99
N TRP A 95 3.50 6.97 -2.00
CA TRP A 95 2.73 8.18 -1.82
C TRP A 95 1.44 8.15 -2.64
N TRP A 96 0.31 8.40 -1.98
CA TRP A 96 -0.95 8.73 -2.62
C TRP A 96 -1.02 10.22 -2.87
N ARG A 97 -1.28 10.63 -4.09
CA ARG A 97 -1.30 12.01 -4.54
C ARG A 97 -2.60 12.30 -5.29
N PRO A 98 -3.65 12.83 -4.63
CA PRO A 98 -4.86 13.27 -5.31
C PRO A 98 -4.56 14.51 -6.17
N GLN A 99 -5.14 14.56 -7.36
CA GLN A 99 -4.94 15.62 -8.32
C GLN A 99 -6.15 16.55 -8.41
N PRO A 100 -5.99 17.82 -8.84
CA PRO A 100 -7.09 18.78 -8.93
C PRO A 100 -8.21 18.37 -9.89
N ASP A 101 -7.93 17.53 -10.88
CA ASP A 101 -8.89 17.00 -11.84
C ASP A 101 -9.69 15.80 -11.32
N GLY A 102 -9.44 15.39 -10.06
CA GLY A 102 -10.08 14.24 -9.41
C GLY A 102 -9.39 12.90 -9.68
N SER A 103 -8.34 12.87 -10.49
CA SER A 103 -7.52 11.67 -10.65
C SER A 103 -6.65 11.41 -9.43
N LEU A 104 -6.14 10.19 -9.32
CA LEU A 104 -5.20 9.77 -8.30
C LEU A 104 -3.89 9.34 -8.94
N GLU A 105 -2.79 9.69 -8.29
CA GLU A 105 -1.49 9.08 -8.52
C GLU A 105 -1.08 8.27 -7.28
N LEU A 106 -0.51 7.08 -7.51
CA LEU A 106 0.10 6.28 -6.45
C LEU A 106 1.49 5.86 -6.90
N LEU A 107 2.50 6.30 -6.18
CA LEU A 107 3.90 5.93 -6.42
C LEU A 107 4.27 4.87 -5.41
N ILE A 108 4.79 3.72 -5.86
CA ILE A 108 5.22 2.62 -5.01
C ILE A 108 6.66 2.22 -5.32
N SER A 109 7.45 2.07 -4.29
CA SER A 109 8.78 1.46 -4.30
C SER A 109 8.75 0.15 -3.53
N HIS A 110 9.16 -0.95 -4.18
CA HIS A 110 9.23 -2.28 -3.58
C HIS A 110 10.67 -2.62 -3.15
N CYS A 111 10.81 -3.28 -2.02
CA CYS A 111 12.11 -3.80 -1.57
C CYS A 111 12.72 -4.83 -2.54
N THR A 112 11.95 -5.33 -3.49
CA THR A 112 12.36 -6.28 -4.53
C THR A 112 12.94 -5.61 -5.79
N GLY A 113 13.11 -4.28 -5.78
CA GLY A 113 13.75 -3.55 -6.88
C GLY A 113 12.77 -3.12 -7.99
N ILE A 114 11.50 -2.95 -7.68
CA ILE A 114 10.47 -2.48 -8.61
C ILE A 114 9.97 -1.12 -8.15
N LEU A 115 9.79 -0.18 -9.09
CA LEU A 115 9.13 1.10 -8.90
C LEU A 115 7.91 1.15 -9.81
N GLU A 116 6.77 1.54 -9.28
CA GLU A 116 5.49 1.59 -9.98
C GLU A 116 4.86 2.98 -9.84
N LEU A 117 4.44 3.57 -10.96
CA LEU A 117 3.59 4.74 -11.01
C LEU A 117 2.22 4.32 -11.50
N PHE A 118 1.23 4.50 -10.64
CA PHE A 118 -0.18 4.21 -10.94
C PHE A 118 -0.94 5.51 -11.14
N TYR A 119 -1.89 5.47 -12.08
CA TYR A 119 -2.99 6.43 -12.17
C TYR A 119 -4.30 5.74 -11.87
N GLY A 120 -5.24 6.49 -11.30
CA GLY A 120 -6.54 5.90 -10.95
C GLY A 120 -7.58 6.92 -10.55
N THR A 121 -8.67 6.40 -10.00
CA THR A 121 -9.83 7.17 -9.58
C THR A 121 -10.28 6.76 -8.18
N ALA A 122 -10.94 7.70 -7.50
CA ALA A 122 -11.68 7.45 -6.27
C ALA A 122 -13.17 7.53 -6.52
N SER A 123 -13.92 6.58 -6.01
CA SER A 123 -15.36 6.64 -5.83
C SER A 123 -15.67 6.38 -4.35
N PRO A 124 -16.88 6.56 -3.87
CA PRO A 124 -17.17 6.31 -2.46
C PRO A 124 -16.69 4.93 -2.02
N GLN A 125 -15.79 4.90 -1.04
CA GLN A 125 -15.21 3.69 -0.44
C GLN A 125 -14.49 2.75 -1.42
N ARG A 126 -14.07 3.25 -2.60
CA ARG A 126 -13.37 2.43 -3.61
C ARG A 126 -12.32 3.25 -4.37
N TRP A 127 -11.15 2.66 -4.54
CA TRP A 127 -10.00 3.24 -5.25
C TRP A 127 -9.45 2.22 -6.23
N GLU A 128 -9.40 2.59 -7.50
CA GLU A 128 -8.95 1.73 -8.60
C GLU A 128 -7.79 2.39 -9.33
N LEU A 129 -6.72 1.62 -9.53
CA LEU A 129 -5.47 2.12 -10.07
C LEU A 129 -4.88 1.13 -11.07
N ALA A 130 -4.25 1.66 -12.11
CA ALA A 130 -3.45 0.88 -13.06
C ALA A 130 -2.11 1.56 -13.28
N THR A 131 -1.05 0.78 -13.47
CA THR A 131 0.27 1.32 -13.77
C THR A 131 0.29 2.00 -15.14
N ASP A 132 0.91 3.18 -15.17
CA ASP A 132 1.37 3.83 -16.38
C ASP A 132 2.82 3.42 -16.69
N THR A 133 3.64 3.36 -15.65
CA THR A 133 5.07 3.08 -15.78
C THR A 133 5.53 2.11 -14.68
N VAL A 134 6.30 1.11 -15.08
CA VAL A 134 7.03 0.21 -14.20
C VAL A 134 8.53 0.32 -14.52
N VAL A 135 9.33 0.62 -13.50
CA VAL A 135 10.80 0.64 -13.60
C VAL A 135 11.36 -0.47 -12.73
N ARG A 136 12.32 -1.21 -13.27
CA ARG A 136 12.88 -2.40 -12.62
C ARG A 136 14.40 -2.32 -12.51
N ALA A 137 14.93 -2.74 -11.37
CA ALA A 137 16.34 -3.09 -11.26
C ALA A 137 16.65 -4.33 -12.11
N ALA A 138 17.88 -4.48 -12.56
CA ALA A 138 18.30 -5.60 -13.40
C ALA A 138 18.09 -6.99 -12.75
N THR A 139 18.04 -7.04 -11.41
CA THR A 139 17.84 -8.26 -10.62
C THR A 139 16.39 -8.49 -10.21
N ALA A 140 15.49 -7.55 -10.52
CA ALA A 140 14.07 -7.67 -10.19
C ALA A 140 13.35 -8.65 -11.12
N LYS A 141 12.23 -9.21 -10.65
CA LYS A 141 11.35 -10.00 -11.52
C LYS A 141 10.84 -9.14 -12.67
N ASP A 142 10.54 -9.79 -13.77
CA ASP A 142 9.96 -9.16 -14.96
C ASP A 142 8.48 -8.81 -14.70
N VAL A 143 8.22 -7.57 -14.30
CA VAL A 143 6.87 -7.01 -14.13
C VAL A 143 6.68 -5.94 -15.18
N GLU A 144 5.63 -6.07 -15.98
CA GLU A 144 5.30 -5.17 -17.09
C GLU A 144 4.22 -4.16 -16.70
N ALA A 145 3.20 -4.62 -15.95
CA ALA A 145 2.09 -3.81 -15.51
C ALA A 145 1.42 -4.40 -14.27
N ALA A 146 0.71 -3.55 -13.53
CA ALA A 146 -0.12 -3.96 -12.40
C ALA A 146 -1.43 -3.16 -12.36
N GLN A 147 -2.45 -3.75 -11.77
CA GLN A 147 -3.70 -3.10 -11.39
C GLN A 147 -3.94 -3.34 -9.91
N ARG A 148 -4.38 -2.32 -9.19
CA ARG A 148 -4.71 -2.39 -7.77
C ARG A 148 -6.11 -1.87 -7.51
N SER A 149 -6.82 -2.53 -6.62
CA SER A 149 -8.07 -2.01 -6.07
C SER A 149 -8.05 -2.07 -4.55
N TYR A 150 -8.61 -1.03 -3.95
CA TYR A 150 -8.91 -0.95 -2.53
C TYR A 150 -10.39 -0.65 -2.39
N ALA A 151 -11.08 -1.33 -1.49
CA ALA A 151 -12.50 -1.09 -1.24
C ALA A 151 -12.83 -1.35 0.23
N LEU A 152 -13.66 -0.50 0.83
CA LEU A 152 -14.22 -0.75 2.15
C LEU A 152 -15.52 -1.55 2.01
N ASP A 153 -15.65 -2.62 2.78
CA ASP A 153 -16.91 -3.37 2.88
C ASP A 153 -17.87 -2.76 3.92
N ALA A 154 -19.06 -3.34 4.02
CA ALA A 154 -20.08 -2.87 4.95
C ALA A 154 -19.65 -2.93 6.43
N ASP A 155 -18.70 -3.80 6.77
CA ASP A 155 -18.14 -3.94 8.12
C ASP A 155 -16.98 -2.98 8.37
N GLY A 156 -16.61 -2.18 7.36
CA GLY A 156 -15.50 -1.24 7.41
C GLY A 156 -14.12 -1.90 7.24
N ALA A 157 -14.04 -3.15 6.81
CA ALA A 157 -12.77 -3.77 6.46
C ALA A 157 -12.29 -3.32 5.08
N LEU A 158 -10.98 -3.18 4.93
CA LEU A 158 -10.34 -2.83 3.67
C LEU A 158 -10.01 -4.10 2.87
N HIS A 159 -10.66 -4.24 1.72
CA HIS A 159 -10.30 -5.23 0.72
C HIS A 159 -9.23 -4.67 -0.19
N TYR A 160 -8.16 -5.41 -0.38
CA TYR A 160 -7.09 -5.14 -1.30
C TYR A 160 -7.02 -6.26 -2.34
N ALA A 161 -6.94 -5.90 -3.61
CA ALA A 161 -6.67 -6.85 -4.68
C ALA A 161 -5.66 -6.27 -5.66
N GLU A 162 -4.80 -7.13 -6.18
CA GLU A 162 -3.80 -6.79 -7.18
C GLU A 162 -3.77 -7.85 -8.27
N SER A 163 -3.72 -7.39 -9.52
CA SER A 163 -3.40 -8.20 -10.70
C SER A 163 -2.10 -7.70 -11.31
N ARG A 164 -1.32 -8.60 -11.90
CA ARG A 164 -0.04 -8.27 -12.54
C ARG A 164 0.10 -8.93 -13.91
N ALA A 165 0.70 -8.21 -14.87
CA ALA A 165 1.34 -8.77 -16.04
C ALA A 165 2.83 -8.93 -15.71
N MET A 166 3.30 -10.18 -15.61
CA MET A 166 4.67 -10.46 -15.17
C MET A 166 5.18 -11.81 -15.65
N VAL A 167 6.49 -11.92 -15.81
CA VAL A 167 7.21 -13.14 -16.23
C VAL A 167 6.63 -13.77 -17.50
N GLY A 168 6.23 -12.92 -18.47
CA GLY A 168 5.62 -13.35 -19.74
C GLY A 168 4.16 -13.78 -19.65
N LEU A 169 3.50 -13.61 -18.49
CA LEU A 169 2.07 -13.88 -18.32
C LEU A 169 1.26 -12.58 -18.53
N PRO A 170 0.06 -12.65 -19.13
CA PRO A 170 -0.83 -11.51 -19.24
C PRO A 170 -1.31 -11.06 -17.86
N MET A 171 -2.06 -9.95 -17.82
CA MET A 171 -2.68 -9.45 -16.58
C MET A 171 -3.53 -10.55 -15.93
N THR A 172 -3.08 -11.06 -14.79
CA THR A 172 -3.71 -12.13 -14.01
C THR A 172 -3.84 -11.73 -12.55
N PRO A 173 -4.88 -12.18 -11.84
CA PRO A 173 -4.97 -12.03 -10.38
C PRO A 173 -3.68 -12.52 -9.71
N HIS A 174 -3.20 -11.77 -8.74
CA HIS A 174 -1.93 -12.02 -8.06
C HIS A 174 -2.08 -12.09 -6.54
N VAL A 175 -2.77 -11.12 -5.95
CA VAL A 175 -2.95 -10.98 -4.50
C VAL A 175 -4.36 -10.54 -4.17
N THR A 176 -4.92 -11.09 -3.10
CA THR A 176 -6.11 -10.55 -2.43
C THR A 176 -5.91 -10.57 -0.93
N ALA A 177 -6.41 -9.54 -0.23
CA ALA A 177 -6.37 -9.48 1.23
C ALA A 177 -7.61 -8.78 1.80
N ARG A 178 -7.96 -9.13 3.04
CA ARG A 178 -8.97 -8.44 3.84
C ARG A 178 -8.34 -7.98 5.15
N LEU A 179 -8.37 -6.67 5.39
CA LEU A 179 -7.65 -6.02 6.49
C LEU A 179 -8.64 -5.28 7.38
N GLN A 180 -8.50 -5.43 8.69
CA GLN A 180 -9.25 -4.66 9.68
C GLN A 180 -8.46 -3.42 10.10
N ARG A 181 -9.16 -2.34 10.41
CA ARG A 181 -8.56 -1.14 10.99
C ARG A 181 -8.15 -1.45 12.45
N LEU A 182 -6.94 -1.05 12.86
CA LEU A 182 -6.42 -1.18 14.23
C LEU A 182 -6.78 0.05 15.07
#